data_d2007a630af8617f0c69844663026f9e
#
_entry.id   d2007a630af8617f0c69844663026f9e
#
_cell.length_a   1.000
_cell.length_b   1.000
_cell.length_c   1.000
_cell.angle_alpha   90.00
_cell.angle_beta   90.00
_cell.angle_gamma   90.00
#
_symmetry.space_group_name_H-M   'P 1'
#
loop_
_entity.id
_entity.type
_entity.pdbx_description
1 polymer ?
#
loop_
_entity_poly.entity_id
_entity_poly.type
_entity_poly.pdbx_seq_one_letter_code
_entity_poly.pdbx_strand_id
1 'polypeptide(L)'
;MSKRKIPRNRKVSGVFLLPGNIKIMKNNSILKYGYLMKSLLLNEEEPIYGKYGMLRKQFLKEHRLARYQYLLLTGKLNEHLNQIDQESRKQMEMLMGQMVERQGVTEKLKVQDQMKWVRLMNNIKASAEEIVLKNMVYV
;
A
#
# COMPACT_ATOMS: atom_id res chain seq x y z
N MET A 1 -37.85 -18.76 -4.92
CA MET A 1 -37.81 -18.72 -5.08
C MET A 1 -37.60 -18.85 -4.94
N SER A 2 -37.17 -18.70 -4.90
CA SER A 2 -36.87 -18.61 -4.97
C SER A 2 -36.45 -18.47 -4.80
N LYS A 3 -36.14 -18.22 -4.66
CA LYS A 3 -35.78 -17.89 -4.64
C LYS A 3 -35.22 -17.80 -4.41
N ARG A 4 -35.11 -17.58 -4.36
CA ARG A 4 -34.62 -17.35 -4.29
C ARG A 4 -33.94 -17.24 -4.06
N LYS A 5 -33.88 -17.19 -3.97
CA LYS A 5 -33.32 -17.01 -3.98
C LYS A 5 -32.53 -17.06 -3.96
N ILE A 6 -32.41 -16.90 -3.90
CA ILE A 6 -31.73 -16.90 -4.12
C ILE A 6 -31.14 -16.82 -3.81
N PRO A 7 -31.07 -16.77 -3.73
CA PRO A 7 -30.60 -16.56 -3.61
C PRO A 7 -30.05 -16.35 -3.23
N ARG A 8 -30.22 -16.09 -3.11
CA ARG A 8 -29.78 -15.89 -3.00
C ARG A 8 -28.99 -15.77 -2.69
N ASN A 9 -28.90 -15.65 -2.71
CA ASN A 9 -28.34 -15.60 -2.68
C ASN A 9 -27.63 -15.49 -2.52
N ARG A 10 -27.48 -15.14 -2.34
CA ARG A 10 -27.08 -15.37 -2.47
C ARG A 10 -26.34 -14.84 -2.46
N LYS A 11 -26.09 -14.22 -2.28
CA LYS A 11 -25.64 -13.89 -2.46
C LYS A 11 -24.90 -13.52 -2.19
N VAL A 12 -24.87 -13.30 -2.07
CA VAL A 12 -24.32 -13.12 -1.90
C VAL A 12 -23.63 -12.41 -1.91
N SER A 13 -23.48 -11.84 -1.78
CA SER A 13 -22.72 -11.06 -1.78
C SER A 13 -21.63 -11.29 -2.56
N GLY A 14 -21.45 -11.25 -3.19
CA GLY A 14 -20.50 -11.40 -3.96
C GLY A 14 -20.00 -12.68 -3.90
N VAL A 15 -20.43 -13.28 -3.72
CA VAL A 15 -20.02 -14.42 -3.55
C VAL A 15 -20.46 -15.30 -4.28
N PHE A 16 -20.82 -15.56 -4.69
CA PHE A 16 -21.16 -16.37 -5.09
C PHE A 16 -21.17 -17.23 -5.19
N LEU A 17 -21.45 -17.30 -5.44
CA LEU A 17 -21.57 -18.17 -5.30
C LEU A 17 -21.35 -19.25 -6.06
N LEU A 18 -20.80 -19.51 -6.10
CA LEU A 18 -20.28 -20.49 -6.72
C LEU A 18 -20.66 -21.71 -6.13
N PRO A 19 -20.50 -22.75 -6.76
CA PRO A 19 -20.79 -23.99 -6.17
C PRO A 19 -19.94 -24.02 -4.97
N GLY A 20 -20.45 -24.50 -3.98
CA GLY A 20 -19.66 -24.50 -2.85
C GLY A 20 -19.70 -23.24 -2.14
N ASN A 21 -20.35 -22.41 -2.71
CA ASN A 21 -20.50 -21.24 -2.07
C ASN A 21 -19.32 -20.70 -1.47
N ILE A 22 -18.38 -20.50 -2.19
CA ILE A 22 -17.22 -20.02 -1.69
C ILE A 22 -17.28 -18.64 -1.32
N LYS A 23 -16.90 -18.34 -0.18
CA LYS A 23 -16.94 -17.09 0.24
C LYS A 23 -15.92 -16.39 -0.19
N ILE A 24 -15.76 -15.89 -1.06
CA ILE A 24 -14.78 -15.24 -1.41
C ILE A 24 -14.76 -13.98 -1.35
N MET A 25 -15.56 -13.45 -1.06
CA MET A 25 -15.70 -12.21 -0.90
C MET A 25 -14.61 -11.34 -0.87
N LYS A 26 -13.60 -11.55 -0.23
CA LYS A 26 -12.57 -10.62 -0.16
C LYS A 26 -11.95 -10.36 -1.46
N ASN A 27 -11.86 -11.25 -2.29
CA ASN A 27 -11.11 -11.08 -3.48
C ASN A 27 -11.94 -11.45 -4.68
N ASN A 28 -12.66 -10.52 -5.15
CA ASN A 28 -13.51 -10.75 -6.28
C ASN A 28 -12.78 -11.14 -7.54
N SER A 29 -11.50 -10.88 -7.60
CA SER A 29 -10.75 -11.25 -8.78
C SER A 29 -10.78 -12.75 -9.02
N ILE A 30 -11.00 -13.52 -7.97
CA ILE A 30 -11.08 -14.94 -8.11
C ILE A 30 -12.28 -15.34 -8.95
N LEU A 31 -13.42 -14.75 -8.67
CA LEU A 31 -14.59 -15.01 -9.43
C LEU A 31 -14.46 -14.50 -10.85
N LYS A 32 -13.88 -13.34 -10.97
CA LYS A 32 -13.77 -12.70 -12.26
C LYS A 32 -13.00 -13.55 -13.27
N TYR A 33 -11.94 -14.16 -12.83
CA TYR A 33 -11.12 -14.93 -13.75
C TYR A 33 -11.25 -16.44 -13.58
N GLY A 34 -12.09 -16.86 -12.70
CA GLY A 34 -12.22 -18.30 -12.47
C GLY A 34 -11.02 -18.90 -11.78
N TYR A 35 -10.13 -18.06 -11.26
CA TYR A 35 -8.93 -18.57 -10.62
C TYR A 35 -9.14 -18.80 -9.16
N LEU A 36 -10.16 -19.54 -8.85
CA LEU A 36 -10.42 -19.80 -7.48
C LEU A 36 -9.28 -20.43 -6.80
N MET A 37 -8.55 -21.27 -7.47
CA MET A 37 -7.44 -21.97 -6.87
C MET A 37 -6.32 -21.04 -6.45
N LYS A 38 -6.21 -19.91 -7.12
CA LYS A 38 -5.17 -18.98 -6.77
C LYS A 38 -5.30 -18.52 -5.33
N SER A 39 -6.49 -18.13 -4.95
CA SER A 39 -6.73 -17.67 -3.61
C SER A 39 -6.54 -18.77 -2.58
N LEU A 40 -6.84 -19.97 -2.94
CA LEU A 40 -6.70 -21.10 -2.03
C LEU A 40 -5.26 -21.51 -1.85
N LEU A 41 -4.46 -21.37 -2.89
CA LEU A 41 -3.09 -21.81 -2.84
C LEU A 41 -2.11 -20.73 -2.39
N LEU A 42 -2.42 -19.49 -2.70
CA LEU A 42 -1.55 -18.38 -2.35
C LEU A 42 -2.01 -17.71 -1.09
N ASN A 43 -1.13 -17.59 -0.16
CA ASN A 43 -1.42 -16.94 1.10
C ASN A 43 -1.12 -15.47 0.95
N GLU A 44 -2.08 -14.72 0.45
CA GLU A 44 -1.89 -13.30 0.24
C GLU A 44 -1.99 -12.53 1.54
N GLU A 45 -1.06 -11.64 1.76
CA GLU A 45 -1.11 -10.77 2.93
C GLU A 45 -2.18 -9.71 2.74
N GLU A 46 -2.69 -9.25 3.86
CA GLU A 46 -3.66 -8.16 3.83
C GLU A 46 -2.94 -6.86 3.50
N PRO A 47 -3.57 -5.99 2.73
CA PRO A 47 -2.95 -4.71 2.38
C PRO A 47 -3.02 -3.74 3.54
N ILE A 48 -1.89 -3.54 4.18
CA ILE A 48 -1.78 -2.59 5.29
C ILE A 48 -0.91 -1.39 4.93
N TYR A 49 -0.49 -1.31 3.68
CA TYR A 49 0.35 -0.21 3.25
C TYR A 49 -0.44 1.09 3.19
N GLY A 50 0.28 2.19 3.41
CA GLY A 50 -0.32 3.52 3.36
C GLY A 50 0.09 4.26 2.10
N LYS A 51 0.49 5.52 2.29
CA LYS A 51 0.81 6.41 1.18
C LYS A 51 1.87 5.87 0.23
N TYR A 52 2.98 5.40 0.80
CA TYR A 52 4.10 4.98 -0.04
C TYR A 52 3.79 3.70 -0.80
N GLY A 53 3.07 2.79 -0.17
CA GLY A 53 2.64 1.58 -0.86
C GLY A 53 1.70 1.89 -2.01
N MET A 54 0.77 2.82 -1.83
CA MET A 54 -0.15 3.20 -2.88
C MET A 54 0.57 3.86 -4.05
N LEU A 55 1.54 4.73 -3.76
CA LEU A 55 2.33 5.36 -4.81
C LEU A 55 3.15 4.33 -5.58
N ARG A 56 3.72 3.37 -4.87
CA ARG A 56 4.46 2.29 -5.51
C ARG A 56 3.56 1.46 -6.41
N LYS A 57 2.36 1.14 -5.92
CA LYS A 57 1.40 0.38 -6.71
C LYS A 57 1.06 1.10 -8.02
N GLN A 58 0.80 2.40 -7.92
CA GLN A 58 0.50 3.18 -9.10
C GLN A 58 1.68 3.23 -10.07
N PHE A 59 2.88 3.41 -9.54
CA PHE A 59 4.08 3.44 -10.36
C PHE A 59 4.28 2.13 -11.10
N LEU A 60 4.06 1.00 -10.42
CA LEU A 60 4.18 -0.30 -11.06
C LEU A 60 3.17 -0.46 -12.19
N LYS A 61 1.95 0.00 -11.98
CA LYS A 61 0.92 -0.10 -13.00
C LYS A 61 1.27 0.73 -14.23
N GLU A 62 1.85 1.90 -14.04
CA GLU A 62 2.10 2.81 -15.13
C GLU A 62 3.42 2.55 -15.83
N HIS A 63 4.44 2.16 -15.11
CA HIS A 63 5.77 2.07 -15.66
C HIS A 63 6.39 0.67 -15.62
N ARG A 64 5.85 -0.22 -14.82
CA ARG A 64 6.37 -1.58 -14.70
C ARG A 64 5.24 -2.59 -14.73
N LEU A 65 4.45 -2.54 -15.77
CA LEU A 65 3.24 -3.34 -15.85
C LEU A 65 3.52 -4.83 -15.74
N ALA A 66 4.59 -5.30 -16.38
CA ALA A 66 4.92 -6.73 -16.34
C ALA A 66 5.20 -7.19 -14.90
N ARG A 67 5.94 -6.37 -14.14
CA ARG A 67 6.22 -6.70 -12.75
C ARG A 67 4.96 -6.63 -11.90
N TYR A 68 4.10 -5.65 -12.18
CA TYR A 68 2.84 -5.55 -11.47
C TYR A 68 2.00 -6.80 -11.68
N GLN A 69 1.90 -7.24 -12.92
CA GLN A 69 1.12 -8.44 -13.24
C GLN A 69 1.72 -9.69 -12.62
N TYR A 70 3.04 -9.79 -12.62
CA TYR A 70 3.69 -10.92 -11.99
C TYR A 70 3.38 -10.98 -10.49
N LEU A 71 3.51 -9.84 -9.81
CA LEU A 71 3.22 -9.79 -8.39
C LEU A 71 1.75 -10.09 -8.11
N LEU A 72 0.87 -9.58 -8.96
CA LEU A 72 -0.55 -9.81 -8.79
C LEU A 72 -0.89 -11.29 -8.98
N LEU A 73 -0.33 -11.93 -10.00
CA LEU A 73 -0.63 -13.31 -10.29
C LEU A 73 -0.03 -14.27 -9.26
N THR A 74 1.10 -13.92 -8.69
CA THR A 74 1.72 -14.77 -7.68
C THR A 74 1.18 -14.52 -6.29
N GLY A 75 0.30 -13.51 -6.14
CA GLY A 75 -0.27 -13.19 -4.83
C GLY A 75 0.68 -12.49 -3.89
N LYS A 76 1.76 -11.91 -4.41
CA LYS A 76 2.74 -11.24 -3.58
C LYS A 76 2.71 -9.74 -3.69
N LEU A 77 1.68 -9.20 -4.33
CA LEU A 77 1.60 -7.75 -4.51
C LEU A 77 1.46 -7.04 -3.18
N ASN A 78 0.55 -7.51 -2.33
CA ASN A 78 0.32 -6.87 -1.05
C ASN A 78 1.55 -6.97 -0.14
N GLU A 79 2.21 -8.11 -0.15
CA GLU A 79 3.44 -8.29 0.61
C GLU A 79 4.50 -7.27 0.18
N HIS A 80 4.69 -7.16 -1.13
CA HIS A 80 5.67 -6.23 -1.68
C HIS A 80 5.34 -4.77 -1.30
N LEU A 81 4.06 -4.39 -1.41
CA LEU A 81 3.67 -3.03 -1.11
C LEU A 81 3.75 -2.73 0.38
N ASN A 82 3.39 -3.69 1.22
CA ASN A 82 3.53 -3.54 2.66
C ASN A 82 4.99 -3.32 3.06
N GLN A 83 5.87 -4.10 2.44
CA GLN A 83 7.30 -4.00 2.71
C GLN A 83 7.85 -2.64 2.27
N ILE A 84 7.49 -2.22 1.05
CA ILE A 84 7.97 -0.93 0.54
C ILE A 84 7.47 0.22 1.42
N ASP A 85 6.22 0.15 1.84
CA ASP A 85 5.67 1.21 2.70
C ASP A 85 6.41 1.27 4.03
N GLN A 86 6.66 0.12 4.62
CA GLN A 86 7.34 0.05 5.90
C GLN A 86 8.78 0.57 5.81
N GLU A 87 9.49 0.15 4.77
CA GLU A 87 10.86 0.59 4.57
C GLU A 87 10.94 2.08 4.26
N SER A 88 9.97 2.57 3.47
CA SER A 88 9.92 3.99 3.16
C SER A 88 9.72 4.83 4.42
N ARG A 89 8.86 4.36 5.31
CA ARG A 89 8.64 5.08 6.57
C ARG A 89 9.90 5.09 7.44
N LYS A 90 10.59 3.96 7.50
CA LYS A 90 11.84 3.91 8.27
C LYS A 90 12.88 4.87 7.70
N GLN A 91 13.01 4.88 6.37
CA GLN A 91 13.95 5.79 5.75
C GLN A 91 13.57 7.24 5.97
N MET A 92 12.27 7.52 5.91
CA MET A 92 11.77 8.87 6.14
C MET A 92 12.16 9.35 7.54
N GLU A 93 11.93 8.52 8.56
CA GLU A 93 12.28 8.85 9.92
C GLU A 93 13.77 9.11 10.07
N MET A 94 14.57 8.23 9.51
CA MET A 94 16.02 8.33 9.61
C MET A 94 16.53 9.61 8.95
N LEU A 95 16.05 9.89 7.73
CA LEU A 95 16.48 11.07 7.00
C LEU A 95 16.06 12.36 7.69
N MET A 96 14.82 12.37 8.20
CA MET A 96 14.37 13.55 8.94
C MET A 96 15.21 13.80 10.17
N GLY A 97 15.53 12.74 10.92
CA GLY A 97 16.38 12.87 12.08
C GLY A 97 17.76 13.42 11.74
N GLN A 98 18.36 12.91 10.67
CA GLN A 98 19.67 13.38 10.24
C GLN A 98 19.64 14.83 9.78
N MET A 99 18.61 15.20 9.06
CA MET A 99 18.49 16.56 8.55
C MET A 99 18.20 17.56 9.66
N VAL A 100 17.37 17.17 10.61
CA VAL A 100 17.08 18.01 11.77
C VAL A 100 18.36 18.29 12.54
N GLU A 101 19.15 17.24 12.76
CA GLU A 101 20.40 17.37 13.48
C GLU A 101 21.38 18.24 12.72
N ARG A 102 21.49 18.00 11.41
CA ARG A 102 22.43 18.73 10.57
C ARG A 102 22.09 20.21 10.47
N GLN A 103 20.81 20.56 10.44
CA GLN A 103 20.41 21.94 10.32
C GLN A 103 20.21 22.63 11.66
N GLY A 104 20.42 21.90 12.75
CA GLY A 104 20.32 22.48 14.07
C GLY A 104 18.92 22.91 14.46
N VAL A 105 17.90 22.20 13.97
CA VAL A 105 16.52 22.51 14.29
C VAL A 105 16.22 21.90 15.66
N THR A 106 16.05 22.75 16.67
CA THR A 106 15.90 22.28 18.04
C THR A 106 14.59 22.75 18.64
N GLU A 107 14.26 22.18 19.78
CA GLU A 107 13.08 22.61 20.53
C GLU A 107 13.21 24.06 20.98
N LYS A 108 14.45 24.53 21.23
CA LYS A 108 14.67 25.91 21.58
C LYS A 108 14.22 26.84 20.46
N LEU A 109 14.52 26.48 19.22
CA LEU A 109 14.12 27.26 18.08
C LEU A 109 12.60 27.30 17.98
N LYS A 110 11.94 26.20 18.29
CA LYS A 110 10.50 26.13 18.26
C LYS A 110 9.87 27.14 19.22
N VAL A 111 10.48 27.27 20.41
CA VAL A 111 10.01 28.21 21.42
C VAL A 111 10.33 29.66 21.03
N GLN A 112 11.52 29.88 20.49
CA GLN A 112 11.96 31.23 20.16
C GLN A 112 11.31 31.79 18.91
N ASP A 113 11.19 30.98 17.86
CA ASP A 113 10.61 31.44 16.61
C ASP A 113 9.87 30.25 15.96
N GLN A 114 8.61 30.14 16.31
CA GLN A 114 7.80 29.02 15.85
C GLN A 114 7.65 29.02 14.33
N MET A 115 7.53 30.18 13.72
CA MET A 115 7.35 30.27 12.28
C MET A 115 8.57 29.76 11.53
N LYS A 116 9.75 30.11 12.00
CA LYS A 116 10.99 29.65 11.40
C LYS A 116 11.13 28.13 11.59
N TRP A 117 10.78 27.64 12.77
CA TRP A 117 10.84 26.22 13.06
C TRP A 117 9.93 25.45 12.09
N VAL A 118 8.70 25.95 11.89
CA VAL A 118 7.75 25.29 11.00
C VAL A 118 8.27 25.26 9.57
N ARG A 119 8.83 26.37 9.10
CA ARG A 119 9.37 26.42 7.74
C ARG A 119 10.51 25.44 7.56
N LEU A 120 11.41 25.39 8.52
CA LEU A 120 12.56 24.46 8.44
C LEU A 120 12.09 23.02 8.47
N MET A 121 11.14 22.68 9.35
CA MET A 121 10.64 21.31 9.42
C MET A 121 9.91 20.93 8.14
N ASN A 122 9.15 21.84 7.55
CA ASN A 122 8.47 21.55 6.30
C ASN A 122 9.46 21.33 5.16
N ASN A 123 10.54 22.13 5.12
CA ASN A 123 11.57 21.95 4.10
C ASN A 123 12.30 20.61 4.28
N ILE A 124 12.59 20.26 5.51
CA ILE A 124 13.26 18.98 5.80
C ILE A 124 12.35 17.84 5.40
N LYS A 125 11.07 17.93 5.73
CA LYS A 125 10.12 16.88 5.39
C LYS A 125 10.02 16.72 3.88
N ALA A 126 9.91 17.83 3.15
CA ALA A 126 9.81 17.77 1.70
C ALA A 126 11.06 17.17 1.07
N SER A 127 12.23 17.56 1.56
CA SER A 127 13.49 17.03 1.04
C SER A 127 13.63 15.52 1.31
N ALA A 128 13.29 15.12 2.53
CA ALA A 128 13.38 13.71 2.90
C ALA A 128 12.39 12.89 2.09
N GLU A 129 11.20 13.42 1.90
CA GLU A 129 10.17 12.71 1.14
C GLU A 129 10.60 12.53 -0.31
N GLU A 130 11.20 13.55 -0.88
CA GLU A 130 11.69 13.46 -2.26
C GLU A 130 12.72 12.37 -2.41
N ILE A 131 13.65 12.29 -1.46
CA ILE A 131 14.68 11.26 -1.49
C ILE A 131 14.07 9.86 -1.36
N VAL A 132 13.14 9.70 -0.43
CA VAL A 132 12.50 8.40 -0.21
C VAL A 132 11.71 7.98 -1.44
N LEU A 133 10.93 8.88 -2.03
CA LEU A 133 10.16 8.55 -3.22
C LEU A 133 11.07 8.13 -4.36
N LYS A 134 12.17 8.84 -4.53
CA LYS A 134 13.09 8.55 -5.61
C LYS A 134 13.80 7.22 -5.43
N ASN A 135 14.14 6.89 -4.21
CA ASN A 135 14.94 5.71 -3.92
C ASN A 135 14.11 4.44 -3.70
N MET A 136 12.91 4.59 -3.18
CA MET A 136 12.11 3.43 -2.78
C MET A 136 10.87 3.22 -3.62
N VAL A 137 10.21 4.30 -4.00
CA VAL A 137 8.91 4.21 -4.67
C VAL A 137 9.04 4.20 -6.18
N TYR A 138 9.86 5.07 -6.73
CA TYR A 138 9.98 5.21 -8.18
C TYR A 138 11.23 4.55 -8.75
N VAL A 139 11.50 3.37 -8.27
CA VAL A 139 12.68 2.61 -8.74
C VAL A 139 12.34 1.51 -9.76
#